data_b7438fa6b1efa22d00e691c05360bf3c
#
_entry.id   b7438fa6b1efa22d00e691c05360bf3c
#
_cell.length_a   1.000
_cell.length_b   1.000
_cell.length_c   1.000
_cell.angle_alpha   90.00
_cell.angle_beta   90.00
_cell.angle_gamma   90.00
#
_symmetry.space_group_name_H-M   'P 1'
#
loop_
_entity.id
_entity.type
_entity.pdbx_description
1 polymer ?
#
loop_
_entity_poly.entity_id
_entity_poly.type
_entity_poly.pdbx_seq_one_letter_code
_entity_poly.pdbx_strand_id
1 'polypeptide(L)'
;NSPIHDRHVIIELIHELIECVIGRYRRLAESGRIELSLTPYAHPMLPLLMDFKCAEESLPDTQLPLSPVYPGGEARCRWHMEQGLAVFEKHFGFLPAGCWPSEGGISGECVELIAGMGLKWLASGETVLRNSLNRSHLEQPPCIHDAYNYRNREIACFFRDDGLSDLIGFKYSNWHADDAVANLVHHLETIAQTCADESEPVVSIIMDGENAWEHYPENGYYFLSGLYEKLSSHEGIRLTTYSDYLQRATSDRPRLEQIVAGSWVYGNFSTWIGEKGKNRAWDMLVEAKNTYDKVVSSGTLDDESYRNATLQLATCESSDWFWWLGEYNSAESVAMFDELFRLHLSNLYQLLEVESPDYLTRVFSVGTGAPAMGGAMRPGRQE
;
A
#
# COMPACT_ATOMS: atom_id res chain seq x y z
N ASN A 1 -14.60 43.44 -9.79
CA ASN A 1 -14.16 42.52 -8.72
C ASN A 1 -12.66 42.70 -8.48
N SER A 2 -12.24 42.67 -7.23
CA SER A 2 -10.83 42.75 -6.87
C SER A 2 -10.16 41.40 -7.13
N PRO A 3 -8.92 41.32 -7.69
CA PRO A 3 -8.19 40.08 -7.85
C PRO A 3 -8.03 39.28 -6.53
N ILE A 4 -8.06 39.97 -5.40
CA ILE A 4 -8.02 39.35 -4.07
C ILE A 4 -9.33 38.61 -3.76
N HIS A 5 -10.47 39.21 -4.11
CA HIS A 5 -11.79 38.58 -3.93
C HIS A 5 -11.88 37.28 -4.76
N ASP A 6 -11.48 37.34 -6.02
CA ASP A 6 -11.51 36.16 -6.90
C ASP A 6 -10.61 35.01 -6.39
N ARG A 7 -9.44 35.35 -5.79
CA ARG A 7 -8.58 34.37 -5.13
C ARG A 7 -9.24 33.72 -3.91
N HIS A 8 -9.94 34.49 -3.07
CA HIS A 8 -10.66 33.96 -1.92
C HIS A 8 -11.75 33.00 -2.37
N VAL A 9 -12.54 33.35 -3.39
CA VAL A 9 -13.58 32.46 -3.94
C VAL A 9 -13.00 31.15 -4.45
N ILE A 10 -11.84 31.18 -5.12
CA ILE A 10 -11.18 29.96 -5.60
C ILE A 10 -10.72 29.10 -4.41
N ILE A 11 -10.14 29.71 -3.38
CA ILE A 11 -9.69 28.98 -2.18
C ILE A 11 -10.90 28.36 -1.45
N GLU A 12 -12.00 29.08 -1.30
CA GLU A 12 -13.23 28.58 -0.70
C GLU A 12 -13.78 27.39 -1.51
N LEU A 13 -13.82 27.50 -2.84
CA LEU A 13 -14.26 26.40 -3.70
C LEU A 13 -13.36 25.15 -3.58
N ILE A 14 -12.03 25.33 -3.54
CA ILE A 14 -11.09 24.22 -3.34
C ILE A 14 -11.35 23.57 -1.98
N HIS A 15 -11.56 24.36 -0.93
CA HIS A 15 -11.86 23.86 0.41
C HIS A 15 -13.16 23.02 0.42
N GLU A 16 -14.25 23.55 -0.15
CA GLU A 16 -15.52 22.82 -0.28
C GLU A 16 -15.37 21.50 -1.05
N LEU A 17 -14.60 21.50 -2.14
CA LEU A 17 -14.35 20.29 -2.93
C LEU A 17 -13.58 19.23 -2.12
N ILE A 18 -12.59 19.63 -1.33
CA ILE A 18 -11.81 18.72 -0.47
C ILE A 18 -12.69 18.20 0.67
N GLU A 19 -13.42 19.06 1.36
CA GLU A 19 -14.28 18.64 2.47
C GLU A 19 -15.37 17.63 2.05
N CYS A 20 -15.89 17.76 0.83
CA CYS A 20 -16.95 16.87 0.37
C CYS A 20 -16.48 15.45 -0.01
N VAL A 21 -15.18 15.20 -0.17
CA VAL A 21 -14.62 13.93 -0.67
C VAL A 21 -15.01 12.74 0.23
N ILE A 22 -14.74 12.83 1.53
CA ILE A 22 -15.07 11.77 2.49
C ILE A 22 -16.57 11.47 2.48
N GLY A 23 -17.41 12.50 2.50
CA GLY A 23 -18.86 12.34 2.44
C GLY A 23 -19.36 11.70 1.13
N ARG A 24 -18.69 11.94 0.01
CA ARG A 24 -19.01 11.29 -1.27
C ARG A 24 -18.67 9.80 -1.24
N TYR A 25 -17.48 9.42 -0.78
CA TYR A 25 -17.09 8.01 -0.62
C TYR A 25 -18.06 7.27 0.30
N ARG A 26 -18.39 7.85 1.45
CA ARG A 26 -19.37 7.27 2.38
C ARG A 26 -20.71 6.99 1.69
N ARG A 27 -21.32 7.98 1.00
CA ARG A 27 -22.61 7.81 0.30
C ARG A 27 -22.54 6.75 -0.81
N LEU A 28 -21.44 6.67 -1.56
CA LEU A 28 -21.25 5.66 -2.59
C LEU A 28 -21.17 4.25 -1.98
N ALA A 29 -20.46 4.10 -0.86
CA ALA A 29 -20.38 2.84 -0.13
C ALA A 29 -21.73 2.42 0.47
N GLU A 30 -22.43 3.34 1.14
CA GLU A 30 -23.78 3.11 1.70
C GLU A 30 -24.82 2.73 0.62
N SER A 31 -24.63 3.22 -0.61
CA SER A 31 -25.48 2.86 -1.76
C SER A 31 -25.07 1.54 -2.45
N GLY A 32 -24.02 0.87 -1.97
CA GLY A 32 -23.51 -0.38 -2.54
C GLY A 32 -22.84 -0.23 -3.90
N ARG A 33 -22.44 0.99 -4.30
CA ARG A 33 -21.77 1.23 -5.59
C ARG A 33 -20.28 0.98 -5.55
N ILE A 34 -19.67 1.14 -4.38
CA ILE A 34 -18.25 0.89 -4.12
C ILE A 34 -18.09 0.17 -2.80
N GLU A 35 -16.96 -0.48 -2.64
CA GLU A 35 -16.47 -0.99 -1.37
C GLU A 35 -15.26 -0.17 -0.94
N LEU A 36 -15.20 0.21 0.34
CA LEU A 36 -14.06 0.90 0.92
C LEU A 36 -13.21 -0.10 1.69
N SER A 37 -11.91 -0.04 1.50
CA SER A 37 -10.92 -0.89 2.19
C SER A 37 -10.02 -0.09 3.11
N LEU A 38 -9.40 -0.79 4.05
CA LEU A 38 -8.45 -0.23 5.00
C LEU A 38 -7.04 -0.27 4.43
N THR A 39 -6.27 0.78 4.69
CA THR A 39 -4.80 0.75 4.72
C THR A 39 -4.35 1.03 6.16
N PRO A 40 -3.28 0.38 6.67
CA PRO A 40 -2.80 0.60 8.04
C PRO A 40 -2.51 2.07 8.33
N TYR A 41 -2.81 2.54 9.54
CA TYR A 41 -2.55 3.92 9.96
C TYR A 41 -1.07 4.28 9.76
N ALA A 42 -0.80 5.49 9.27
CA ALA A 42 0.55 5.97 8.94
C ALA A 42 1.32 5.13 7.90
N HIS A 43 0.67 4.19 7.21
CA HIS A 43 1.22 3.48 6.05
C HIS A 43 2.57 2.76 6.29
N PRO A 44 2.75 1.95 7.36
CA PRO A 44 4.01 1.26 7.61
C PRO A 44 4.15 -0.01 6.76
N MET A 45 5.39 -0.43 6.47
CA MET A 45 5.66 -1.76 5.93
C MET A 45 5.52 -2.81 7.03
N LEU A 46 4.29 -3.31 7.23
CA LEU A 46 3.99 -4.27 8.30
C LEU A 46 4.94 -5.47 8.34
N PRO A 47 5.25 -6.15 7.20
CA PRO A 47 6.18 -7.29 7.22
C PRO A 47 7.56 -6.93 7.78
N LEU A 48 8.10 -5.77 7.39
CA LEU A 48 9.43 -5.32 7.84
C LEU A 48 9.44 -4.88 9.31
N LEU A 49 8.33 -4.32 9.81
CA LEU A 49 8.21 -4.06 11.24
C LEU A 49 8.16 -5.35 12.06
N MET A 50 7.56 -6.42 11.53
CA MET A 50 7.49 -7.72 12.20
C MET A 50 8.85 -8.43 12.21
N ASP A 51 9.48 -8.56 11.04
CA ASP A 51 10.77 -9.23 10.89
C ASP A 51 11.51 -8.76 9.63
N PHE A 52 12.67 -8.13 9.80
CA PHE A 52 13.51 -7.72 8.65
C PHE A 52 13.94 -8.89 7.76
N LYS A 53 14.08 -10.10 8.35
CA LYS A 53 14.49 -11.30 7.61
C LYS A 53 13.46 -11.77 6.59
N CYS A 54 12.20 -11.35 6.71
CA CYS A 54 11.21 -11.69 5.69
C CYS A 54 11.60 -11.17 4.29
N ALA A 55 12.43 -10.12 4.21
CA ALA A 55 12.95 -9.62 2.94
C ALA A 55 13.82 -10.63 2.18
N GLU A 56 14.48 -11.54 2.90
CA GLU A 56 15.32 -12.60 2.30
C GLU A 56 14.47 -13.71 1.66
N GLU A 57 13.17 -13.79 1.96
CA GLU A 57 12.31 -14.83 1.37
C GLU A 57 12.15 -14.65 -0.15
N SER A 58 11.96 -13.44 -0.61
CA SER A 58 11.84 -13.11 -2.04
C SER A 58 13.16 -12.67 -2.67
N LEU A 59 14.12 -12.18 -1.87
CA LEU A 59 15.43 -11.73 -2.32
C LEU A 59 16.52 -12.17 -1.33
N PRO A 60 17.06 -13.41 -1.45
CA PRO A 60 17.94 -14.03 -0.45
C PRO A 60 19.23 -13.26 -0.13
N ASP A 61 19.75 -12.48 -1.07
CA ASP A 61 21.00 -11.71 -0.90
C ASP A 61 20.76 -10.28 -0.35
N THR A 62 19.55 -9.97 0.11
CA THR A 62 19.21 -8.66 0.69
C THR A 62 20.11 -8.35 1.88
N GLN A 63 20.78 -7.19 1.83
CA GLN A 63 21.51 -6.71 3.00
C GLN A 63 20.52 -6.18 4.04
N LEU A 64 20.61 -6.67 5.27
CA LEU A 64 19.73 -6.25 6.36
C LEU A 64 20.36 -5.09 7.17
N PRO A 65 19.55 -4.33 7.95
CA PRO A 65 20.04 -3.37 8.94
C PRO A 65 21.00 -4.03 9.93
N LEU A 66 21.80 -3.22 10.63
CA LEU A 66 22.68 -3.71 11.70
C LEU A 66 21.86 -4.20 12.89
N SER A 67 20.75 -3.57 13.16
CA SER A 67 19.77 -4.00 14.15
C SER A 67 19.05 -5.26 13.65
N PRO A 68 19.06 -6.35 14.43
CA PRO A 68 18.54 -7.64 13.94
C PRO A 68 17.01 -7.66 13.81
N VAL A 69 16.30 -6.82 14.57
CA VAL A 69 14.83 -6.77 14.62
C VAL A 69 14.33 -5.37 14.97
N TYR A 70 13.12 -5.05 14.58
CA TYR A 70 12.39 -3.88 15.07
C TYR A 70 11.73 -4.22 16.42
N PRO A 71 12.00 -3.46 17.52
CA PRO A 71 11.49 -3.80 18.84
C PRO A 71 9.96 -3.75 18.92
N GLY A 72 9.33 -4.84 19.37
CA GLY A 72 7.88 -4.91 19.52
C GLY A 72 7.11 -4.78 18.21
N GLY A 73 7.67 -5.20 17.09
CA GLY A 73 7.11 -5.03 15.75
C GLY A 73 5.67 -5.52 15.61
N GLU A 74 5.34 -6.73 16.11
CA GLU A 74 3.96 -7.24 16.06
C GLU A 74 2.97 -6.31 16.81
N ALA A 75 3.34 -5.84 17.99
CA ALA A 75 2.49 -4.93 18.76
C ALA A 75 2.30 -3.59 18.03
N ARG A 76 3.34 -3.08 17.33
CA ARG A 76 3.23 -1.87 16.51
C ARG A 76 2.34 -2.11 15.30
N CYS A 77 2.49 -3.22 14.61
CA CYS A 77 1.62 -3.60 13.49
C CYS A 77 0.15 -3.67 13.91
N ARG A 78 -0.12 -4.30 15.05
CA ARG A 78 -1.47 -4.37 15.63
C ARG A 78 -2.01 -2.98 15.92
N TRP A 79 -1.21 -2.12 16.54
CA TRP A 79 -1.58 -0.75 16.85
C TRP A 79 -1.93 0.04 15.57
N HIS A 80 -1.12 -0.05 14.51
CA HIS A 80 -1.40 0.62 13.24
C HIS A 80 -2.71 0.15 12.59
N MET A 81 -2.99 -1.15 12.67
CA MET A 81 -4.24 -1.70 12.18
C MET A 81 -5.44 -1.22 13.02
N GLU A 82 -5.34 -1.25 14.35
CA GLU A 82 -6.39 -0.79 15.26
C GLU A 82 -6.68 0.70 15.09
N GLN A 83 -5.64 1.54 14.96
CA GLN A 83 -5.81 2.96 14.69
C GLN A 83 -6.43 3.21 13.30
N GLY A 84 -6.02 2.45 12.29
CA GLY A 84 -6.61 2.50 10.97
C GLY A 84 -8.10 2.17 11.00
N LEU A 85 -8.51 1.11 11.68
CA LEU A 85 -9.91 0.73 11.87
C LEU A 85 -10.71 1.81 12.60
N ALA A 86 -10.16 2.39 13.66
CA ALA A 86 -10.81 3.45 14.43
C ALA A 86 -11.01 4.74 13.58
N VAL A 87 -10.00 5.13 12.81
CA VAL A 87 -10.09 6.28 11.88
C VAL A 87 -11.11 6.00 10.77
N PHE A 88 -11.09 4.80 10.21
CA PHE A 88 -12.04 4.39 9.17
C PHE A 88 -13.48 4.46 9.69
N GLU A 89 -13.77 3.83 10.84
CA GLU A 89 -15.09 3.84 11.44
C GLU A 89 -15.56 5.26 11.79
N LYS A 90 -14.66 6.09 12.33
CA LYS A 90 -14.95 7.50 12.64
C LYS A 90 -15.44 8.28 11.42
N HIS A 91 -14.82 8.07 10.25
CA HIS A 91 -15.11 8.84 9.05
C HIS A 91 -16.23 8.25 8.20
N PHE A 92 -16.35 6.93 8.16
CA PHE A 92 -17.33 6.25 7.32
C PHE A 92 -18.55 5.69 8.07
N GLY A 93 -18.45 5.47 9.39
CA GLY A 93 -19.56 5.00 10.23
C GLY A 93 -19.79 3.50 10.18
N PHE A 94 -18.90 2.74 9.57
CA PHE A 94 -18.88 1.27 9.51
C PHE A 94 -17.45 0.76 9.45
N LEU A 95 -17.25 -0.55 9.70
CA LEU A 95 -15.93 -1.19 9.59
C LEU A 95 -15.70 -1.73 8.16
N PRO A 96 -14.46 -1.69 7.64
CA PRO A 96 -14.13 -2.23 6.34
C PRO A 96 -14.16 -3.76 6.37
N ALA A 97 -14.54 -4.39 5.26
CA ALA A 97 -14.45 -5.85 5.13
C ALA A 97 -13.04 -6.31 4.72
N GLY A 98 -12.24 -5.45 4.13
CA GLY A 98 -10.94 -5.80 3.60
C GLY A 98 -9.86 -4.77 3.78
N CYS A 99 -8.63 -5.18 3.47
CA CYS A 99 -7.42 -4.40 3.64
C CYS A 99 -6.57 -4.41 2.36
N TRP A 100 -6.12 -3.24 1.95
CA TRP A 100 -4.94 -3.07 1.12
C TRP A 100 -3.78 -2.76 2.07
N PRO A 101 -2.93 -3.75 2.44
CA PRO A 101 -1.74 -3.48 3.24
C PRO A 101 -0.86 -2.45 2.55
N SER A 102 -0.14 -1.65 3.32
CA SER A 102 0.77 -0.63 2.76
C SER A 102 1.64 -1.24 1.67
N GLU A 103 1.63 -0.65 0.46
CA GLU A 103 2.38 -1.12 -0.70
C GLU A 103 2.04 -2.57 -1.13
N GLY A 104 0.87 -3.06 -0.81
CA GLY A 104 0.54 -4.47 -1.01
C GLY A 104 1.49 -5.44 -0.29
N GLY A 105 2.23 -4.93 0.71
CA GLY A 105 3.26 -5.66 1.44
C GLY A 105 2.68 -6.68 2.40
N ILE A 106 2.96 -7.97 2.17
CA ILE A 106 2.50 -9.06 3.02
C ILE A 106 3.62 -10.06 3.32
N SER A 107 3.48 -10.73 4.46
CA SER A 107 4.18 -11.96 4.86
C SER A 107 3.16 -12.91 5.48
N GLY A 108 3.56 -14.13 5.78
CA GLY A 108 2.67 -15.08 6.46
C GLY A 108 2.12 -14.53 7.77
N GLU A 109 2.97 -13.95 8.60
CA GLU A 109 2.62 -13.34 9.89
C GLU A 109 1.71 -12.13 9.72
N CYS A 110 1.92 -11.33 8.67
CA CYS A 110 1.07 -10.19 8.34
C CYS A 110 -0.35 -10.64 7.99
N VAL A 111 -0.50 -11.69 7.17
CA VAL A 111 -1.80 -12.29 6.84
C VAL A 111 -2.51 -12.83 8.09
N GLU A 112 -1.76 -13.51 8.99
CA GLU A 112 -2.31 -13.99 10.27
C GLU A 112 -2.82 -12.84 11.15
N LEU A 113 -2.08 -11.73 11.24
CA LEU A 113 -2.51 -10.54 11.99
C LEU A 113 -3.80 -9.97 11.42
N ILE A 114 -3.86 -9.75 10.10
CA ILE A 114 -5.00 -9.15 9.40
C ILE A 114 -6.25 -10.05 9.55
N ALA A 115 -6.08 -11.36 9.37
CA ALA A 115 -7.15 -12.34 9.59
C ALA A 115 -7.67 -12.32 11.04
N GLY A 116 -6.75 -12.22 12.01
CA GLY A 116 -7.08 -12.12 13.44
C GLY A 116 -7.87 -10.88 13.84
N MET A 117 -7.91 -9.85 12.98
CA MET A 117 -8.71 -8.64 13.18
C MET A 117 -10.13 -8.73 12.58
N GLY A 118 -10.49 -9.88 12.01
CA GLY A 118 -11.82 -10.14 11.47
C GLY A 118 -12.07 -9.64 10.06
N LEU A 119 -11.04 -9.13 9.38
CA LEU A 119 -11.10 -8.76 7.97
C LEU A 119 -11.30 -10.01 7.10
N LYS A 120 -12.06 -9.87 6.02
CA LYS A 120 -12.48 -10.98 5.16
C LYS A 120 -11.60 -11.16 3.93
N TRP A 121 -10.91 -10.11 3.54
CA TRP A 121 -10.00 -10.15 2.41
C TRP A 121 -8.83 -9.18 2.57
N LEU A 122 -7.76 -9.49 1.87
CA LEU A 122 -6.66 -8.59 1.59
C LEU A 122 -6.23 -8.72 0.13
N ALA A 123 -5.42 -7.77 -0.36
CA ALA A 123 -4.85 -7.86 -1.69
C ALA A 123 -3.35 -7.56 -1.69
N SER A 124 -2.63 -8.10 -2.69
CA SER A 124 -1.19 -7.91 -2.89
C SER A 124 -0.83 -7.98 -4.38
N GLY A 125 0.45 -8.05 -4.73
CA GLY A 125 0.94 -8.12 -6.11
C GLY A 125 0.96 -9.55 -6.69
N GLU A 126 0.84 -9.65 -8.02
CA GLU A 126 0.91 -10.93 -8.76
C GLU A 126 2.20 -11.69 -8.48
N THR A 127 3.34 -10.98 -8.45
CA THR A 127 4.64 -11.63 -8.22
C THR A 127 4.73 -12.28 -6.85
N VAL A 128 4.07 -11.74 -5.82
CA VAL A 128 3.96 -12.39 -4.50
C VAL A 128 3.24 -13.73 -4.61
N LEU A 129 2.13 -13.79 -5.36
CA LEU A 129 1.42 -15.05 -5.63
C LEU A 129 2.33 -16.07 -6.33
N ARG A 130 2.96 -15.66 -7.42
CA ARG A 130 3.83 -16.55 -8.21
C ARG A 130 5.00 -17.10 -7.39
N ASN A 131 5.64 -16.26 -6.59
CA ASN A 131 6.70 -16.67 -5.68
C ASN A 131 6.18 -17.69 -4.63
N SER A 132 4.99 -17.48 -4.10
CA SER A 132 4.38 -18.36 -3.11
C SER A 132 4.00 -19.72 -3.70
N LEU A 133 3.47 -19.76 -4.93
CA LEU A 133 3.18 -21.01 -5.65
C LEU A 133 4.48 -21.77 -5.97
N ASN A 134 5.50 -21.08 -6.46
CA ASN A 134 6.82 -21.68 -6.74
C ASN A 134 7.47 -22.26 -5.48
N ARG A 135 7.42 -21.54 -4.37
CA ARG A 135 7.95 -22.01 -3.07
C ARG A 135 7.23 -23.26 -2.58
N SER A 136 5.95 -23.37 -2.84
CA SER A 136 5.11 -24.51 -2.48
C SER A 136 5.26 -25.68 -3.46
N HIS A 137 6.09 -25.57 -4.49
CA HIS A 137 6.21 -26.53 -5.59
C HIS A 137 4.86 -26.86 -6.27
N LEU A 138 3.94 -25.93 -6.24
CA LEU A 138 2.67 -26.04 -6.95
C LEU A 138 2.86 -25.65 -8.42
N GLU A 139 2.20 -26.36 -9.31
CA GLU A 139 2.14 -25.94 -10.70
C GLU A 139 1.50 -24.57 -10.80
N GLN A 140 2.05 -23.71 -11.66
CA GLN A 140 1.43 -22.42 -11.93
C GLN A 140 0.10 -22.68 -12.62
N PRO A 141 -1.03 -22.20 -12.07
CA PRO A 141 -2.31 -22.40 -12.71
C PRO A 141 -2.35 -21.67 -14.05
N PRO A 142 -3.04 -22.20 -15.07
CA PRO A 142 -3.21 -21.50 -16.33
C PRO A 142 -3.94 -20.16 -16.17
N CYS A 143 -4.79 -20.05 -15.15
CA CYS A 143 -5.46 -18.83 -14.74
C CYS A 143 -5.07 -18.49 -13.29
N ILE A 144 -4.46 -17.32 -13.08
CA ILE A 144 -4.09 -16.82 -11.74
C ILE A 144 -5.20 -15.97 -11.11
N HIS A 145 -6.25 -15.70 -11.88
CA HIS A 145 -7.33 -14.78 -11.53
C HIS A 145 -8.35 -15.46 -10.63
N ASP A 146 -7.95 -15.69 -9.39
CA ASP A 146 -8.77 -16.32 -8.36
C ASP A 146 -8.56 -15.63 -7.00
N ALA A 147 -9.47 -15.90 -6.07
CA ALA A 147 -9.30 -15.60 -4.67
C ALA A 147 -8.68 -16.81 -3.97
N TYR A 148 -7.60 -16.61 -3.23
CA TYR A 148 -6.89 -17.69 -2.54
C TYR A 148 -7.17 -17.66 -1.04
N ASN A 149 -7.54 -18.80 -0.46
CA ASN A 149 -7.56 -18.94 1.00
C ASN A 149 -6.13 -19.07 1.54
N TYR A 150 -5.86 -18.49 2.69
CA TYR A 150 -4.58 -18.67 3.37
C TYR A 150 -4.73 -19.69 4.50
N ARG A 151 -4.07 -20.86 4.33
CA ARG A 151 -4.16 -21.97 5.29
C ARG A 151 -5.61 -22.26 5.67
N ASN A 152 -5.89 -22.41 6.96
CA ASN A 152 -7.24 -22.63 7.51
C ASN A 152 -7.86 -21.32 8.04
N ARG A 153 -7.47 -20.15 7.51
CA ARG A 153 -8.02 -18.86 7.91
C ARG A 153 -9.21 -18.46 7.06
N GLU A 154 -10.15 -17.76 7.69
CA GLU A 154 -11.29 -17.16 7.01
C GLU A 154 -10.93 -15.82 6.36
N ILE A 155 -9.86 -15.79 5.58
CA ILE A 155 -9.44 -14.62 4.83
C ILE A 155 -9.13 -15.02 3.39
N ALA A 156 -9.60 -14.23 2.45
CA ALA A 156 -9.29 -14.38 1.04
C ALA A 156 -8.16 -13.43 0.64
N CYS A 157 -7.17 -13.94 -0.08
CA CYS A 157 -6.10 -13.15 -0.66
C CYS A 157 -6.39 -12.97 -2.16
N PHE A 158 -6.46 -11.72 -2.60
CA PHE A 158 -6.56 -11.34 -4.00
C PHE A 158 -5.20 -10.83 -4.49
N PHE A 159 -4.94 -11.03 -5.77
CA PHE A 159 -3.66 -10.60 -6.34
C PHE A 159 -3.89 -9.76 -7.57
N ARG A 160 -3.19 -8.61 -7.62
CA ARG A 160 -3.21 -7.65 -8.71
C ARG A 160 -2.80 -8.33 -10.01
N ASP A 161 -3.51 -8.08 -11.10
CA ASP A 161 -2.96 -8.33 -12.44
C ASP A 161 -1.97 -7.21 -12.76
N ASP A 162 -0.67 -7.53 -12.69
CA ASP A 162 0.40 -6.56 -12.90
C ASP A 162 0.40 -6.05 -14.35
N GLY A 163 0.09 -6.92 -15.33
CA GLY A 163 0.07 -6.56 -16.73
C GLY A 163 -1.00 -5.52 -17.05
N LEU A 164 -2.25 -5.79 -16.67
CA LEU A 164 -3.38 -4.89 -16.95
C LEU A 164 -3.28 -3.58 -16.15
N SER A 165 -2.88 -3.68 -14.88
CA SER A 165 -2.71 -2.50 -14.05
C SER A 165 -1.58 -1.60 -14.57
N ASP A 166 -0.45 -2.17 -15.00
CA ASP A 166 0.68 -1.43 -15.56
C ASP A 166 0.36 -0.81 -16.95
N LEU A 167 -0.48 -1.46 -17.77
CA LEU A 167 -1.00 -0.84 -19.00
C LEU A 167 -1.74 0.46 -18.67
N ILE A 168 -2.60 0.46 -17.67
CA ILE A 168 -3.31 1.67 -17.24
C ILE A 168 -2.33 2.69 -16.65
N GLY A 169 -1.46 2.27 -15.73
CA GLY A 169 -0.55 3.18 -15.02
C GLY A 169 0.51 3.83 -15.90
N PHE A 170 1.01 3.13 -16.96
CA PHE A 170 2.23 3.54 -17.65
C PHE A 170 2.12 3.62 -19.18
N LYS A 171 1.06 3.10 -19.80
CA LYS A 171 0.95 3.03 -21.28
C LYS A 171 -0.24 3.80 -21.83
N TYR A 172 -1.44 3.57 -21.30
CA TYR A 172 -2.67 4.10 -21.90
C TYR A 172 -2.81 5.62 -21.80
N SER A 173 -2.11 6.29 -20.89
CA SER A 173 -2.05 7.75 -20.84
C SER A 173 -1.57 8.39 -22.16
N ASN A 174 -0.83 7.64 -22.97
CA ASN A 174 -0.30 8.07 -24.27
C ASN A 174 -1.16 7.60 -25.46
N TRP A 175 -2.27 6.91 -25.21
CA TRP A 175 -3.16 6.39 -26.26
C TRP A 175 -4.42 7.23 -26.40
N HIS A 176 -5.11 7.10 -27.55
CA HIS A 176 -6.48 7.57 -27.62
C HIS A 176 -7.36 6.77 -26.65
N ALA A 177 -8.25 7.43 -25.94
CA ALA A 177 -9.05 6.78 -24.89
C ALA A 177 -9.85 5.57 -25.38
N ASP A 178 -10.47 5.66 -26.57
CA ASP A 178 -11.26 4.58 -27.16
C ASP A 178 -10.39 3.36 -27.49
N ASP A 179 -9.16 3.58 -27.99
CA ASP A 179 -8.22 2.49 -28.31
C ASP A 179 -7.73 1.81 -27.04
N ALA A 180 -7.44 2.58 -25.99
CA ALA A 180 -7.04 2.07 -24.69
C ALA A 180 -8.16 1.23 -24.04
N VAL A 181 -9.40 1.72 -24.06
CA VAL A 181 -10.58 1.00 -23.59
C VAL A 181 -10.79 -0.29 -24.37
N ALA A 182 -10.76 -0.23 -25.70
CA ALA A 182 -10.94 -1.41 -26.53
C ALA A 182 -9.86 -2.47 -26.28
N ASN A 183 -8.60 -2.05 -26.11
CA ASN A 183 -7.48 -2.94 -25.81
C ASN A 183 -7.63 -3.61 -24.44
N LEU A 184 -7.99 -2.84 -23.39
CA LEU A 184 -8.21 -3.41 -22.05
C LEU A 184 -9.37 -4.41 -22.03
N VAL A 185 -10.49 -4.08 -22.68
CA VAL A 185 -11.64 -4.99 -22.78
C VAL A 185 -11.26 -6.27 -23.52
N HIS A 186 -10.50 -6.17 -24.62
CA HIS A 186 -10.00 -7.34 -25.34
C HIS A 186 -9.11 -8.25 -24.48
N HIS A 187 -8.23 -7.66 -23.65
CA HIS A 187 -7.45 -8.46 -22.68
C HIS A 187 -8.34 -9.18 -21.68
N LEU A 188 -9.35 -8.50 -21.13
CA LEU A 188 -10.31 -9.13 -20.21
C LEU A 188 -11.11 -10.26 -20.86
N GLU A 189 -11.54 -10.09 -22.11
CA GLU A 189 -12.20 -11.14 -22.90
C GLU A 189 -11.27 -12.35 -23.11
N THR A 190 -9.98 -12.09 -23.39
CA THR A 190 -8.98 -13.15 -23.56
C THR A 190 -8.75 -13.91 -22.24
N ILE A 191 -8.68 -13.21 -21.12
CA ILE A 191 -8.59 -13.85 -19.81
C ILE A 191 -9.82 -14.69 -19.53
N ALA A 192 -11.04 -14.18 -19.79
CA ALA A 192 -12.27 -14.92 -19.63
C ALA A 192 -12.28 -16.21 -20.47
N GLN A 193 -11.77 -16.19 -21.69
CA GLN A 193 -11.64 -17.37 -22.54
C GLN A 193 -10.62 -18.37 -22.00
N THR A 194 -9.46 -17.87 -21.51
CA THR A 194 -8.39 -18.71 -20.97
C THR A 194 -8.81 -19.39 -19.66
N CYS A 195 -9.60 -18.70 -18.84
CA CYS A 195 -10.08 -19.18 -17.56
C CYS A 195 -11.48 -19.83 -17.67
N ALA A 196 -11.97 -20.16 -18.86
CA ALA A 196 -13.35 -20.66 -19.08
C ALA A 196 -13.67 -21.95 -18.32
N ASP A 197 -12.67 -22.76 -18.00
CA ASP A 197 -12.80 -24.00 -17.23
C ASP A 197 -12.72 -23.74 -15.71
N GLU A 198 -12.38 -22.54 -15.27
CA GLU A 198 -12.36 -22.13 -13.88
C GLU A 198 -13.76 -21.72 -13.41
N SER A 199 -14.04 -21.90 -12.13
CA SER A 199 -15.40 -21.76 -11.64
C SER A 199 -15.92 -20.35 -11.54
N GLU A 200 -15.12 -19.33 -11.40
CA GLU A 200 -15.50 -17.89 -11.38
C GLU A 200 -14.24 -17.03 -11.27
N PRO A 201 -13.53 -16.73 -12.35
CA PRO A 201 -12.32 -15.94 -12.30
C PRO A 201 -12.62 -14.48 -11.91
N VAL A 202 -11.73 -13.88 -11.11
CA VAL A 202 -11.78 -12.49 -10.71
C VAL A 202 -10.47 -11.78 -11.07
N VAL A 203 -10.56 -10.77 -11.92
CA VAL A 203 -9.40 -9.95 -12.32
C VAL A 203 -9.31 -8.75 -11.40
N SER A 204 -8.19 -8.64 -10.68
CA SER A 204 -7.91 -7.54 -9.78
C SER A 204 -7.04 -6.49 -10.46
N ILE A 205 -7.63 -5.36 -10.84
CA ILE A 205 -6.90 -4.19 -11.32
C ILE A 205 -6.71 -3.26 -10.13
N ILE A 206 -5.45 -3.09 -9.70
CA ILE A 206 -5.11 -2.31 -8.51
C ILE A 206 -4.09 -1.25 -8.89
N MET A 207 -4.37 -0.01 -8.52
CA MET A 207 -3.58 1.17 -8.87
C MET A 207 -3.62 2.20 -7.74
N ASP A 208 -2.59 3.04 -7.69
CA ASP A 208 -2.64 4.28 -6.93
C ASP A 208 -3.66 5.23 -7.55
N GLY A 209 -4.56 5.76 -6.74
CA GLY A 209 -5.61 6.66 -7.22
C GLY A 209 -5.10 8.08 -7.48
N GLU A 210 -4.04 8.49 -6.79
CA GLU A 210 -3.44 9.82 -6.88
C GLU A 210 -2.42 9.96 -8.02
N ASN A 211 -1.80 8.89 -8.47
CA ASN A 211 -0.65 8.96 -9.39
C ASN A 211 -0.99 8.75 -10.86
N ALA A 212 -2.00 7.93 -11.19
CA ALA A 212 -2.25 7.53 -12.56
C ALA A 212 -2.89 8.65 -13.40
N TRP A 213 -3.92 9.28 -12.86
CA TRP A 213 -4.83 10.10 -13.65
C TRP A 213 -4.30 11.47 -14.02
N GLU A 214 -3.31 12.00 -13.29
CA GLU A 214 -2.65 13.27 -13.62
C GLU A 214 -1.91 13.23 -14.96
N HIS A 215 -1.53 12.03 -15.42
CA HIS A 215 -0.85 11.83 -16.70
C HIS A 215 -1.82 11.64 -17.89
N TYR A 216 -3.12 11.50 -17.61
CA TYR A 216 -4.13 11.33 -18.65
C TYR A 216 -4.75 12.67 -19.09
N PRO A 217 -5.17 12.81 -20.36
CA PRO A 217 -5.98 13.93 -20.78
C PRO A 217 -7.23 14.06 -19.88
N GLU A 218 -7.54 15.29 -19.44
CA GLU A 218 -8.68 15.60 -18.57
C GLU A 218 -8.76 14.70 -17.33
N ASN A 219 -7.59 14.42 -16.71
CA ASN A 219 -7.47 13.56 -15.53
C ASN A 219 -8.15 12.18 -15.67
N GLY A 220 -8.05 11.59 -16.84
CA GLY A 220 -8.59 10.27 -17.15
C GLY A 220 -10.09 10.22 -17.43
N TYR A 221 -10.77 11.36 -17.54
CA TYR A 221 -12.23 11.39 -17.73
C TYR A 221 -12.70 10.56 -18.93
N TYR A 222 -12.09 10.72 -20.10
CA TYR A 222 -12.50 9.99 -21.31
C TYR A 222 -12.24 8.49 -21.21
N PHE A 223 -11.08 8.11 -20.70
CA PHE A 223 -10.73 6.70 -20.51
C PHE A 223 -11.67 6.03 -19.50
N LEU A 224 -11.83 6.62 -18.32
CA LEU A 224 -12.66 6.06 -17.25
C LEU A 224 -14.14 6.00 -17.64
N SER A 225 -14.67 7.05 -18.27
CA SER A 225 -16.08 7.08 -18.69
C SER A 225 -16.35 6.01 -19.74
N GLY A 226 -15.48 5.90 -20.77
CA GLY A 226 -15.61 4.89 -21.81
C GLY A 226 -15.44 3.46 -21.26
N LEU A 227 -14.50 3.27 -20.33
CA LEU A 227 -14.27 1.97 -19.70
C LEU A 227 -15.49 1.51 -18.88
N TYR A 228 -16.02 2.37 -18.00
CA TYR A 228 -17.18 2.02 -17.20
C TYR A 228 -18.44 1.81 -18.06
N GLU A 229 -18.66 2.60 -19.08
CA GLU A 229 -19.76 2.39 -20.03
C GLU A 229 -19.66 1.03 -20.71
N LYS A 230 -18.46 0.70 -21.23
CA LYS A 230 -18.21 -0.56 -21.94
C LYS A 230 -18.36 -1.77 -21.04
N LEU A 231 -17.77 -1.75 -19.84
CA LEU A 231 -17.80 -2.87 -18.91
C LEU A 231 -19.18 -3.06 -18.26
N SER A 232 -19.90 -1.97 -17.96
CA SER A 232 -21.26 -2.10 -17.36
C SER A 232 -22.30 -2.65 -18.30
N SER A 233 -22.08 -2.54 -19.63
CA SER A 233 -22.95 -3.09 -20.67
C SER A 233 -22.44 -4.41 -21.26
N HIS A 234 -21.31 -4.96 -20.78
CA HIS A 234 -20.68 -6.14 -21.34
C HIS A 234 -21.40 -7.43 -20.89
N GLU A 235 -21.79 -8.30 -21.84
CA GLU A 235 -22.55 -9.53 -21.53
C GLU A 235 -21.72 -10.59 -20.79
N GLY A 236 -20.41 -10.67 -21.06
CA GLY A 236 -19.51 -11.69 -20.52
C GLY A 236 -18.61 -11.23 -19.37
N ILE A 237 -18.63 -9.94 -18.99
CA ILE A 237 -17.79 -9.37 -17.94
C ILE A 237 -18.69 -8.60 -16.96
N ARG A 238 -18.46 -8.80 -15.67
CA ARG A 238 -19.20 -8.09 -14.62
C ARG A 238 -18.27 -7.35 -13.69
N LEU A 239 -18.54 -6.07 -13.49
CA LEU A 239 -17.93 -5.29 -12.42
C LEU A 239 -18.44 -5.79 -11.06
N THR A 240 -17.52 -5.95 -10.09
CA THR A 240 -17.84 -6.45 -8.75
C THR A 240 -16.90 -5.80 -7.73
N THR A 241 -17.25 -5.94 -6.45
CA THR A 241 -16.34 -5.70 -5.33
C THR A 241 -15.84 -7.03 -4.79
N TYR A 242 -14.78 -7.03 -3.99
CA TYR A 242 -14.26 -8.26 -3.40
C TYR A 242 -15.28 -8.91 -2.45
N SER A 243 -15.98 -8.14 -1.64
CA SER A 243 -17.02 -8.65 -0.76
C SER A 243 -18.18 -9.28 -1.53
N ASP A 244 -18.64 -8.63 -2.60
CA ASP A 244 -19.68 -9.17 -3.48
C ASP A 244 -19.26 -10.46 -4.18
N TYR A 245 -18.00 -10.50 -4.64
CA TYR A 245 -17.43 -11.71 -5.23
C TYR A 245 -17.41 -12.85 -4.21
N LEU A 246 -16.90 -12.62 -2.99
CA LEU A 246 -16.83 -13.63 -1.94
C LEU A 246 -18.18 -14.17 -1.49
N GLN A 247 -19.24 -13.36 -1.55
CA GLN A 247 -20.60 -13.79 -1.23
C GLN A 247 -21.23 -14.69 -2.30
N ARG A 248 -20.81 -14.52 -3.55
CA ARG A 248 -21.40 -15.23 -4.71
C ARG A 248 -20.61 -16.45 -5.15
N ALA A 249 -19.28 -16.40 -4.99
CA ALA A 249 -18.41 -17.51 -5.37
C ALA A 249 -18.77 -18.76 -4.56
N THR A 250 -19.24 -19.80 -5.25
CA THR A 250 -19.70 -21.06 -4.65
C THR A 250 -18.65 -22.15 -4.65
N SER A 251 -17.53 -21.94 -5.35
CA SER A 251 -16.45 -22.91 -5.50
C SER A 251 -15.50 -22.92 -4.31
N ASP A 252 -14.91 -24.07 -4.05
CA ASP A 252 -13.75 -24.17 -3.15
C ASP A 252 -12.59 -23.39 -3.75
N ARG A 253 -12.19 -22.31 -3.07
CA ARG A 253 -11.06 -21.47 -3.48
C ARG A 253 -9.75 -22.22 -3.28
N PRO A 254 -8.78 -22.05 -4.19
CA PRO A 254 -7.44 -22.60 -4.03
C PRO A 254 -6.79 -22.09 -2.74
N ARG A 255 -5.91 -22.91 -2.17
CA ARG A 255 -5.29 -22.61 -0.88
C ARG A 255 -3.80 -22.38 -1.01
N LEU A 256 -3.34 -21.31 -0.38
CA LEU A 256 -1.92 -21.05 -0.16
C LEU A 256 -1.53 -21.52 1.24
N GLU A 257 -0.64 -22.48 1.33
CA GLU A 257 -0.09 -22.97 2.61
C GLU A 257 1.00 -22.05 3.16
N GLN A 258 1.62 -21.24 2.30
CA GLN A 258 2.64 -20.26 2.66
C GLN A 258 2.57 -19.05 1.72
N ILE A 259 2.95 -17.89 2.23
CA ILE A 259 3.18 -16.66 1.48
C ILE A 259 4.67 -16.39 1.48
N VAL A 260 5.25 -16.17 0.31
CA VAL A 260 6.60 -15.59 0.20
C VAL A 260 6.46 -14.09 0.38
N ALA A 261 7.13 -13.55 1.39
CA ALA A 261 7.02 -12.16 1.77
C ALA A 261 7.46 -11.23 0.63
N GLY A 262 6.66 -10.20 0.36
CA GLY A 262 6.88 -9.26 -0.73
C GLY A 262 5.78 -8.22 -0.84
N SER A 263 5.93 -7.31 -1.78
CA SER A 263 5.02 -6.22 -2.08
C SER A 263 4.54 -6.26 -3.54
N TRP A 264 3.67 -5.35 -3.92
CA TRP A 264 3.25 -5.20 -5.32
C TRP A 264 4.38 -4.63 -6.22
N VAL A 265 5.41 -4.01 -5.63
CA VAL A 265 6.58 -3.52 -6.35
C VAL A 265 7.61 -4.65 -6.44
N TYR A 266 7.82 -5.18 -7.62
CA TYR A 266 8.80 -6.25 -7.95
C TYR A 266 8.62 -7.56 -7.17
N GLY A 267 7.57 -7.73 -6.39
CA GLY A 267 7.33 -8.91 -5.56
C GLY A 267 8.30 -9.09 -4.39
N ASN A 268 9.01 -8.03 -3.99
CA ASN A 268 9.98 -8.06 -2.90
C ASN A 268 9.98 -6.73 -2.13
N PHE A 269 10.92 -6.54 -1.19
CA PHE A 269 11.01 -5.32 -0.38
C PHE A 269 12.22 -4.44 -0.69
N SER A 270 12.92 -4.63 -1.83
CA SER A 270 14.12 -3.88 -2.17
C SER A 270 13.91 -2.35 -2.25
N THR A 271 12.66 -1.92 -2.45
CA THR A 271 12.30 -0.49 -2.42
C THR A 271 12.41 0.11 -1.02
N TRP A 272 12.27 -0.67 0.05
CA TRP A 272 12.21 -0.20 1.45
C TRP A 272 13.36 -0.66 2.32
N ILE A 273 14.10 -1.71 1.93
CA ILE A 273 15.21 -2.28 2.70
C ILE A 273 16.29 -2.80 1.74
N GLY A 274 17.51 -2.98 2.22
CA GLY A 274 18.60 -3.60 1.48
C GLY A 274 19.66 -2.62 1.00
N GLU A 275 19.32 -1.36 0.75
CA GLU A 275 20.28 -0.34 0.37
C GLU A 275 20.79 0.39 1.62
N LYS A 276 22.03 0.87 1.57
CA LYS A 276 22.76 1.45 2.72
C LYS A 276 22.00 2.59 3.42
N GLY A 277 21.43 3.53 2.65
CA GLY A 277 20.67 4.65 3.21
C GLY A 277 19.41 4.17 3.92
N LYS A 278 18.69 3.25 3.31
CA LYS A 278 17.47 2.65 3.88
C LYS A 278 17.77 1.84 5.15
N ASN A 279 18.79 1.00 5.12
CA ASN A 279 19.20 0.22 6.29
C ASN A 279 19.66 1.12 7.44
N ARG A 280 20.34 2.23 7.13
CA ARG A 280 20.69 3.23 8.16
C ARG A 280 19.43 3.88 8.75
N ALA A 281 18.44 4.20 7.94
CA ALA A 281 17.16 4.75 8.42
C ALA A 281 16.45 3.74 9.37
N TRP A 282 16.43 2.46 9.02
CA TRP A 282 15.90 1.42 9.91
C TRP A 282 16.66 1.34 11.23
N ASP A 283 17.99 1.39 11.22
CA ASP A 283 18.79 1.40 12.45
C ASP A 283 18.47 2.62 13.33
N MET A 284 18.35 3.82 12.73
CA MET A 284 17.97 5.03 13.45
C MET A 284 16.58 4.94 14.05
N LEU A 285 15.62 4.36 13.32
CA LEU A 285 14.26 4.13 13.81
C LEU A 285 14.25 3.12 14.98
N VAL A 286 15.04 2.05 14.89
CA VAL A 286 15.19 1.06 15.99
C VAL A 286 15.77 1.72 17.25
N GLU A 287 16.80 2.57 17.11
CA GLU A 287 17.36 3.32 18.25
C GLU A 287 16.32 4.24 18.90
N ALA A 288 15.53 4.97 18.10
CA ALA A 288 14.46 5.82 18.58
C ALA A 288 13.34 5.01 19.26
N LYS A 289 12.97 3.85 18.70
CA LYS A 289 11.98 2.95 19.29
C LYS A 289 12.44 2.38 20.63
N ASN A 290 13.69 1.98 20.75
CA ASN A 290 14.25 1.55 22.04
C ASN A 290 14.19 2.65 23.08
N THR A 291 14.46 3.90 22.71
CA THR A 291 14.34 5.06 23.59
C THR A 291 12.89 5.29 24.00
N TYR A 292 11.96 5.24 23.05
CA TYR A 292 10.54 5.33 23.29
C TYR A 292 10.09 4.26 24.30
N ASP A 293 10.43 2.99 24.09
CA ASP A 293 10.04 1.88 24.98
C ASP A 293 10.58 2.06 26.39
N LYS A 294 11.82 2.53 26.52
CA LYS A 294 12.43 2.81 27.82
C LYS A 294 11.70 3.92 28.57
N VAL A 295 11.35 5.01 27.90
CA VAL A 295 10.65 6.15 28.53
C VAL A 295 9.21 5.76 28.89
N VAL A 296 8.48 5.12 27.97
CA VAL A 296 7.12 4.64 28.23
C VAL A 296 7.09 3.66 29.41
N SER A 297 8.05 2.71 29.47
CA SER A 297 8.13 1.74 30.57
C SER A 297 8.48 2.37 31.92
N SER A 298 9.08 3.55 31.95
CA SER A 298 9.37 4.27 33.19
C SER A 298 8.12 4.89 33.86
N GLY A 299 7.03 5.05 33.06
CA GLY A 299 5.79 5.67 33.54
C GLY A 299 5.91 7.18 33.85
N THR A 300 6.90 7.86 33.23
CA THR A 300 7.14 9.29 33.45
C THR A 300 6.27 10.21 32.60
N LEU A 301 5.73 9.73 31.49
CA LEU A 301 4.88 10.50 30.58
C LEU A 301 3.44 10.55 31.11
N ASP A 302 2.82 11.72 31.04
CA ASP A 302 1.37 11.82 31.19
C ASP A 302 0.63 11.28 29.95
N ASP A 303 -0.70 11.17 30.03
CA ASP A 303 -1.53 10.59 28.96
C ASP A 303 -1.46 11.39 27.64
N GLU A 304 -1.28 12.69 27.70
CA GLU A 304 -1.17 13.55 26.51
C GLU A 304 0.20 13.39 25.85
N SER A 305 1.26 13.46 26.62
CA SER A 305 2.64 13.25 26.14
C SER A 305 2.83 11.85 25.58
N TYR A 306 2.28 10.81 26.24
CA TYR A 306 2.28 9.45 25.72
C TYR A 306 1.59 9.33 24.38
N ARG A 307 0.39 9.92 24.23
CA ARG A 307 -0.34 9.90 22.94
C ARG A 307 0.45 10.60 21.85
N ASN A 308 0.98 11.79 22.12
CA ASN A 308 1.74 12.58 21.16
C ASN A 308 3.02 11.85 20.72
N ALA A 309 3.77 11.26 21.66
CA ALA A 309 4.94 10.46 21.35
C ALA A 309 4.61 9.21 20.54
N THR A 310 3.47 8.54 20.82
CA THR A 310 3.00 7.36 20.10
C THR A 310 2.61 7.69 18.67
N LEU A 311 1.93 8.80 18.42
CA LEU A 311 1.60 9.30 17.08
C LEU A 311 2.84 9.73 16.30
N GLN A 312 3.79 10.40 16.97
CA GLN A 312 5.05 10.78 16.36
C GLN A 312 5.89 9.57 15.97
N LEU A 313 5.93 8.53 16.81
CA LEU A 313 6.57 7.25 16.46
C LEU A 313 5.91 6.63 15.23
N ALA A 314 4.58 6.61 15.16
CA ALA A 314 3.86 6.09 14.01
C ALA A 314 4.21 6.84 12.71
N THR A 315 4.38 8.15 12.77
CA THR A 315 4.86 8.96 11.65
C THR A 315 6.26 8.53 11.21
N CYS A 316 7.16 8.22 12.15
CA CYS A 316 8.51 7.74 11.84
C CYS A 316 8.52 6.32 11.24
N GLU A 317 7.48 5.52 11.46
CA GLU A 317 7.31 4.14 10.94
C GLU A 317 6.74 4.08 9.52
N SER A 318 6.37 5.22 8.90
CA SER A 318 5.82 5.28 7.54
C SER A 318 6.76 4.69 6.49
N SER A 319 6.19 4.00 5.51
CA SER A 319 6.93 3.43 4.37
C SER A 319 7.58 4.49 3.48
N ASP A 320 7.03 5.69 3.42
CA ASP A 320 7.47 6.78 2.55
C ASP A 320 8.95 7.15 2.76
N TRP A 321 9.40 7.14 4.01
CA TRP A 321 10.82 7.41 4.31
C TRP A 321 11.73 6.48 3.53
N PHE A 322 11.47 5.19 3.61
CA PHE A 322 12.31 4.15 2.98
C PHE A 322 12.16 4.14 1.46
N TRP A 323 11.00 4.52 0.91
CA TRP A 323 10.81 4.70 -0.52
C TRP A 323 11.78 5.75 -1.07
N TRP A 324 11.85 6.91 -0.44
CA TRP A 324 12.60 8.05 -0.96
C TRP A 324 14.10 8.04 -0.63
N LEU A 325 14.54 7.34 0.41
CA LEU A 325 15.96 7.29 0.84
C LEU A 325 16.85 6.38 -0.01
N GLY A 326 16.48 6.05 -1.26
CA GLY A 326 17.27 5.23 -2.18
C GLY A 326 18.20 6.06 -3.08
N GLU A 327 19.42 5.57 -3.32
CA GLU A 327 20.41 6.22 -4.21
C GLU A 327 19.90 6.45 -5.64
N TYR A 328 18.94 5.63 -6.09
CA TYR A 328 18.31 5.76 -7.40
C TYR A 328 17.35 6.94 -7.51
N ASN A 329 16.92 7.54 -6.42
CA ASN A 329 16.10 8.74 -6.41
C ASN A 329 16.96 10.00 -6.66
N SER A 330 16.28 11.10 -7.04
CA SER A 330 17.00 12.36 -7.30
C SER A 330 17.65 12.91 -6.04
N ALA A 331 18.78 13.61 -6.21
CA ALA A 331 19.48 14.24 -5.09
C ALA A 331 18.58 15.18 -4.28
N GLU A 332 17.69 15.92 -4.95
CA GLU A 332 16.75 16.84 -4.32
C GLU A 332 15.72 16.11 -3.46
N SER A 333 15.08 15.07 -4.01
CA SER A 333 14.10 14.26 -3.27
C SER A 333 14.73 13.60 -2.05
N VAL A 334 15.90 12.95 -2.23
CA VAL A 334 16.58 12.28 -1.11
C VAL A 334 16.98 13.29 -0.02
N ALA A 335 17.52 14.46 -0.39
CA ALA A 335 17.90 15.47 0.58
C ALA A 335 16.70 15.96 1.42
N MET A 336 15.56 16.18 0.76
CA MET A 336 14.33 16.60 1.43
C MET A 336 13.82 15.54 2.40
N PHE A 337 13.72 14.28 1.95
CA PHE A 337 13.23 13.19 2.79
C PHE A 337 14.21 12.80 3.90
N ASP A 338 15.53 12.87 3.67
CA ASP A 338 16.56 12.73 4.70
C ASP A 338 16.39 13.77 5.83
N GLU A 339 16.21 15.04 5.46
CA GLU A 339 16.00 16.13 6.43
C GLU A 339 14.69 15.92 7.22
N LEU A 340 13.58 15.64 6.53
CA LEU A 340 12.28 15.42 7.17
C LEU A 340 12.30 14.20 8.11
N PHE A 341 12.90 13.10 7.70
CA PHE A 341 13.01 11.91 8.54
C PHE A 341 13.79 12.19 9.83
N ARG A 342 14.95 12.85 9.72
CA ARG A 342 15.74 13.25 10.89
C ARG A 342 14.98 14.22 11.79
N LEU A 343 14.22 15.16 11.21
CA LEU A 343 13.36 16.07 11.96
C LEU A 343 12.27 15.31 12.74
N HIS A 344 11.58 14.38 12.09
CA HIS A 344 10.55 13.58 12.76
C HIS A 344 11.11 12.70 13.88
N LEU A 345 12.28 12.09 13.70
CA LEU A 345 12.99 11.40 14.78
C LEU A 345 13.36 12.35 15.91
N SER A 346 13.92 13.55 15.60
CA SER A 346 14.25 14.55 16.61
C SER A 346 13.03 15.01 17.41
N ASN A 347 11.90 15.21 16.75
CA ASN A 347 10.63 15.54 17.40
C ASN A 347 10.18 14.42 18.35
N LEU A 348 10.39 13.14 17.98
CA LEU A 348 10.10 12.03 18.89
C LEU A 348 10.96 12.11 20.15
N TYR A 349 12.27 12.30 20.03
CA TYR A 349 13.16 12.47 21.20
C TYR A 349 12.74 13.66 22.06
N GLN A 350 12.33 14.78 21.45
CA GLN A 350 11.83 15.94 22.17
C GLN A 350 10.54 15.64 22.97
N LEU A 351 9.59 14.93 22.37
CA LEU A 351 8.34 14.51 23.03
C LEU A 351 8.61 13.52 24.17
N LEU A 352 9.69 12.76 24.10
CA LEU A 352 10.15 11.85 25.15
C LEU A 352 10.97 12.55 26.23
N GLU A 353 11.24 13.85 26.09
CA GLU A 353 12.12 14.65 26.99
C GLU A 353 13.55 14.06 27.11
N VAL A 354 14.06 13.50 26.00
CA VAL A 354 15.40 12.91 25.89
C VAL A 354 16.20 13.68 24.85
N GLU A 355 17.50 13.90 25.13
CA GLU A 355 18.39 14.54 24.17
C GLU A 355 18.50 13.72 22.87
N SER A 356 18.36 14.41 21.75
CA SER A 356 18.47 13.78 20.43
C SER A 356 19.91 13.38 20.16
N PRO A 357 20.16 12.19 19.57
CA PRO A 357 21.51 11.78 19.18
C PRO A 357 22.15 12.74 18.14
N ASP A 358 23.44 13.01 18.28
CA ASP A 358 24.21 13.91 17.39
C ASP A 358 24.13 13.55 15.91
N TYR A 359 23.98 12.28 15.57
CA TYR A 359 23.89 11.84 14.18
C TYR A 359 22.64 12.37 13.45
N LEU A 360 21.58 12.75 14.17
CA LEU A 360 20.39 13.37 13.58
C LEU A 360 20.65 14.78 13.01
N THR A 361 21.78 15.39 13.34
CA THR A 361 22.21 16.65 12.75
C THR A 361 22.94 16.49 11.41
N ARG A 362 23.22 15.26 10.97
CA ARG A 362 24.06 14.96 9.80
C ARG A 362 23.27 14.21 8.73
N VAL A 363 23.48 14.60 7.47
CA VAL A 363 22.97 13.88 6.31
C VAL A 363 23.50 12.45 6.30
N PHE A 364 22.64 11.46 6.07
CA PHE A 364 23.01 10.04 6.04
C PHE A 364 22.66 9.35 4.71
N SER A 365 21.80 9.96 3.89
CA SER A 365 21.42 9.43 2.59
C SER A 365 21.61 10.48 1.49
N VAL A 366 22.05 10.05 0.30
CA VAL A 366 22.29 10.91 -0.86
C VAL A 366 21.75 10.22 -2.10
N GLY A 367 20.94 10.93 -2.88
CA GLY A 367 20.43 10.47 -4.17
C GLY A 367 21.40 10.82 -5.30
N THR A 368 21.47 9.95 -6.30
CA THR A 368 22.25 10.12 -7.53
C THR A 368 21.43 9.88 -8.80
N GLY A 369 20.17 9.49 -8.65
CA GLY A 369 19.25 9.20 -9.76
C GLY A 369 18.82 10.44 -10.53
N ALA A 370 18.31 10.23 -11.72
CA ALA A 370 17.67 11.28 -12.48
C ALA A 370 16.36 11.73 -11.80
N PRO A 371 15.95 13.00 -11.93
CA PRO A 371 14.64 13.43 -11.48
C PRO A 371 13.56 12.54 -12.11
N ALA A 372 12.75 11.90 -11.29
CA ALA A 372 11.67 11.06 -11.78
C ALA A 372 10.68 11.93 -12.58
N MET A 373 10.56 11.67 -13.88
CA MET A 373 9.47 12.22 -14.66
C MET A 373 8.19 11.46 -14.27
N GLY A 374 7.31 12.10 -13.52
CA GLY A 374 5.97 11.60 -13.26
C GLY A 374 5.77 10.80 -11.98
N GLY A 375 6.45 11.14 -10.89
CA GLY A 375 6.00 10.74 -9.55
C GLY A 375 6.51 9.41 -9.00
N ALA A 376 5.83 8.94 -7.99
CA ALA A 376 6.23 7.86 -7.11
C ALA A 376 5.88 6.45 -7.62
N MET A 377 5.18 6.30 -8.75
CA MET A 377 4.74 4.99 -9.25
C MET A 377 5.88 4.15 -9.82
N ARG A 378 5.84 2.84 -9.55
CA ARG A 378 6.71 1.84 -10.14
C ARG A 378 5.90 0.69 -10.72
N PRO A 379 6.36 0.07 -11.84
CA PRO A 379 5.68 -1.10 -12.38
C PRO A 379 5.76 -2.29 -11.40
N GLY A 380 4.76 -3.17 -11.46
CA GLY A 380 4.72 -4.37 -10.63
C GLY A 380 5.82 -5.38 -10.97
N ARG A 381 6.32 -5.36 -12.21
CA ARG A 381 7.42 -6.23 -12.67
C ARG A 381 8.66 -5.40 -13.01
N GLN A 382 9.82 -5.93 -12.67
CA GLN A 382 11.09 -5.42 -13.16
C GLN A 382 11.25 -5.87 -14.63
N GLU A 383 11.49 -4.92 -15.56
CA GLU A 383 11.78 -5.24 -16.96
C GLU A 383 13.14 -5.95 -17.12
#